data_64ef38561f4f570603b3dca8b80085cf
#
_entry.id   64ef38561f4f570603b3dca8b80085cf
#
_cell.length_a   1.000
_cell.length_b   1.000
_cell.length_c   1.000
_cell.angle_alpha   90.00
_cell.angle_beta   90.00
_cell.angle_gamma   90.00
#
_symmetry.space_group_name_H-M   'P 1'
#
loop_
_entity.id
_entity.type
_entity.pdbx_description
1 polymer ?
#
loop_
_entity_poly.entity_id
_entity_poly.type
_entity_poly.pdbx_seq_one_letter_code
_entity_poly.pdbx_strand_id
1 'polypeptide(L)'
;MIVDREVQDGELDHLSQLLNKPKVSVDKSKGILNNVDLHYSNEMARHKLLDLIGDLALVGRPIKAQILAARPGHAANVALAKKIKKLIKSGKGDIPQYDPHKAPIFDINQIGQLLAHRYPFQMIDKIIALDENMVVGVKNVTINEQFFLGHFPGNPVMPGVLQLEAMAQTGGILVLSSVPDPDNYWPYLIGIDACRFRRNVFPGDTVIFKCEINHYRFAVTKNVLPVNPSIV
;
A
#
# COMPACT_ATOMS: atom_id res chain seq x y z
N MET A 1 7.84 8.41 -38.65
CA MET A 1 6.37 8.39 -38.33
C MET A 1 5.83 7.04 -38.76
N ILE A 2 5.06 6.39 -37.92
CA ILE A 2 4.38 5.12 -38.19
C ILE A 2 2.98 5.47 -38.70
N VAL A 3 2.57 4.88 -39.80
CA VAL A 3 1.24 5.08 -40.39
C VAL A 3 0.49 3.75 -40.26
N ASP A 4 -0.55 3.71 -39.47
CA ASP A 4 -1.33 2.51 -39.14
C ASP A 4 -2.65 2.40 -39.93
N ARG A 5 -2.90 3.35 -40.82
CA ARG A 5 -4.07 3.41 -41.68
C ARG A 5 -3.71 3.62 -43.13
N GLU A 6 -4.62 3.37 -44.05
CA GLU A 6 -4.45 3.79 -45.43
C GLU A 6 -4.44 5.33 -45.50
N VAL A 7 -3.40 5.86 -46.12
CA VAL A 7 -3.24 7.27 -46.38
C VAL A 7 -3.83 7.58 -47.76
N GLN A 8 -4.75 8.54 -47.83
CA GLN A 8 -5.36 8.93 -49.10
C GLN A 8 -4.41 9.77 -49.93
N ASP A 9 -4.53 9.67 -51.23
CA ASP A 9 -3.76 10.49 -52.18
C ASP A 9 -4.00 11.97 -51.90
N GLY A 10 -2.93 12.73 -51.63
CA GLY A 10 -2.96 14.16 -51.27
C GLY A 10 -2.75 14.48 -49.79
N GLU A 11 -2.98 13.58 -48.84
CA GLU A 11 -2.69 13.85 -47.41
C GLU A 11 -1.20 14.06 -47.16
N LEU A 12 -0.34 13.28 -47.80
CA LEU A 12 1.12 13.42 -47.69
C LEU A 12 1.65 14.65 -48.44
N ASP A 13 1.00 15.05 -49.53
CA ASP A 13 1.32 16.26 -50.24
C ASP A 13 1.01 17.51 -49.41
N HIS A 14 -0.11 17.51 -48.70
CA HIS A 14 -0.44 18.59 -47.78
C HIS A 14 0.55 18.67 -46.59
N LEU A 15 0.94 17.54 -46.01
CA LEU A 15 1.94 17.50 -44.94
C LEU A 15 3.33 17.96 -45.46
N SER A 16 3.71 17.57 -46.67
CA SER A 16 4.95 17.99 -47.32
C SER A 16 5.02 19.51 -47.49
N GLN A 17 3.92 20.12 -47.94
CA GLN A 17 3.83 21.57 -48.10
C GLN A 17 3.84 22.28 -46.73
N LEU A 18 3.08 21.80 -45.77
CA LEU A 18 2.95 22.39 -44.44
C LEU A 18 4.27 22.37 -43.66
N LEU A 19 5.04 21.30 -43.80
CA LEU A 19 6.34 21.11 -43.13
C LEU A 19 7.54 21.57 -43.95
N ASN A 20 7.33 22.08 -45.18
CA ASN A 20 8.37 22.47 -46.15
C ASN A 20 9.41 21.36 -46.32
N LYS A 21 8.96 20.12 -46.52
CA LYS A 21 9.81 18.93 -46.69
C LYS A 21 9.54 18.27 -48.03
N PRO A 22 10.54 17.52 -48.59
CA PRO A 22 10.32 16.75 -49.82
C PRO A 22 9.13 15.83 -49.73
N LYS A 23 8.47 15.58 -50.88
CA LYS A 23 7.35 14.64 -50.96
C LYS A 23 7.77 13.29 -50.40
N VAL A 24 6.99 12.76 -49.47
CA VAL A 24 7.22 11.46 -48.84
C VAL A 24 6.14 10.46 -49.29
N SER A 25 6.47 9.20 -49.30
CA SER A 25 5.55 8.11 -49.53
C SER A 25 5.62 7.12 -48.36
N VAL A 26 4.55 6.33 -48.16
CA VAL A 26 4.54 5.27 -47.16
C VAL A 26 5.04 3.98 -47.80
N ASP A 27 6.08 3.36 -47.22
CA ASP A 27 6.43 1.99 -47.54
C ASP A 27 5.35 1.09 -46.95
N LYS A 28 4.39 0.63 -47.77
CA LYS A 28 3.27 -0.20 -47.36
C LYS A 28 3.69 -1.51 -46.68
N SER A 29 4.89 -2.02 -46.96
CA SER A 29 5.39 -3.26 -46.36
C SER A 29 5.87 -3.06 -44.94
N LYS A 30 6.27 -1.86 -44.55
CA LYS A 30 6.86 -1.51 -43.26
C LYS A 30 6.04 -0.51 -42.45
N GLY A 31 5.06 0.16 -43.08
CA GLY A 31 4.24 1.17 -42.40
C GLY A 31 5.04 2.42 -41.99
N ILE A 32 6.14 2.72 -42.65
CA ILE A 32 7.03 3.86 -42.38
C ILE A 32 7.17 4.76 -43.59
N LEU A 33 7.57 6.02 -43.35
CA LEU A 33 7.87 6.94 -44.45
C LEU A 33 9.17 6.56 -45.13
N ASN A 34 9.23 6.68 -46.45
CA ASN A 34 10.37 6.31 -47.27
C ASN A 34 11.63 7.19 -47.05
N ASN A 35 11.48 8.32 -46.39
CA ASN A 35 12.58 9.24 -46.07
C ASN A 35 13.17 9.01 -44.66
N VAL A 36 12.86 7.88 -44.04
CA VAL A 36 13.34 7.54 -42.69
C VAL A 36 14.17 6.26 -42.77
N ASP A 37 15.48 6.41 -42.53
CA ASP A 37 16.36 5.27 -42.34
C ASP A 37 16.31 4.81 -40.88
N LEU A 38 15.94 3.56 -40.66
CA LEU A 38 15.89 3.00 -39.34
C LEU A 38 17.30 2.59 -38.88
N HIS A 39 17.70 3.04 -37.67
CA HIS A 39 18.96 2.59 -37.06
C HIS A 39 18.91 1.13 -36.64
N TYR A 40 17.72 0.62 -36.33
CA TYR A 40 17.46 -0.76 -35.88
C TYR A 40 16.23 -1.32 -36.56
N SER A 41 16.26 -2.59 -36.94
CA SER A 41 15.10 -3.28 -37.53
C SER A 41 13.85 -3.32 -36.64
N ASN A 42 14.03 -3.21 -35.32
CA ASN A 42 12.97 -3.22 -34.30
C ASN A 42 12.73 -1.83 -33.71
N GLU A 43 13.06 -0.76 -34.39
CA GLU A 43 13.00 0.61 -33.86
C GLU A 43 11.57 1.00 -33.42
N MET A 44 10.54 0.52 -34.11
CA MET A 44 9.14 0.74 -33.74
C MET A 44 8.80 0.12 -32.37
N ALA A 45 9.31 -1.07 -32.09
CA ALA A 45 9.12 -1.71 -30.79
C ALA A 45 9.87 -0.97 -29.68
N ARG A 46 11.09 -0.49 -29.99
CA ARG A 46 11.89 0.34 -29.08
C ARG A 46 11.19 1.66 -28.76
N HIS A 47 10.60 2.31 -29.75
CA HIS A 47 9.82 3.52 -29.55
C HIS A 47 8.61 3.28 -28.62
N LYS A 48 7.88 2.19 -28.87
CA LYS A 48 6.76 1.80 -27.99
C LYS A 48 7.20 1.48 -26.56
N LEU A 49 8.38 0.91 -26.38
CA LEU A 49 8.96 0.69 -25.06
C LEU A 49 9.31 2.01 -24.37
N LEU A 50 9.89 2.95 -25.10
CA LEU A 50 10.19 4.29 -24.59
C LEU A 50 8.93 5.04 -24.17
N ASP A 51 7.88 5.00 -25.00
CA ASP A 51 6.55 5.55 -24.68
C ASP A 51 6.01 4.96 -23.38
N LEU A 52 6.08 3.64 -23.22
CA LEU A 52 5.60 2.95 -22.03
C LEU A 52 6.36 3.38 -20.78
N ILE A 53 7.69 3.48 -20.86
CA ILE A 53 8.53 3.93 -19.74
C ILE A 53 8.20 5.38 -19.38
N GLY A 54 8.09 6.26 -20.35
CA GLY A 54 7.76 7.67 -20.15
C GLY A 54 6.37 7.87 -19.55
N ASP A 55 5.35 7.17 -20.06
CA ASP A 55 3.99 7.26 -19.55
C ASP A 55 3.87 6.72 -18.13
N LEU A 56 4.59 5.66 -17.79
CA LEU A 56 4.59 5.10 -16.43
C LEU A 56 5.36 5.97 -15.43
N ALA A 57 6.29 6.80 -15.87
CA ALA A 57 6.94 7.79 -15.00
C ALA A 57 5.94 8.80 -14.40
N LEU A 58 4.77 8.98 -15.03
CA LEU A 58 3.67 9.79 -14.48
C LEU A 58 3.11 9.29 -13.16
N VAL A 59 3.44 8.05 -12.76
CA VAL A 59 3.12 7.53 -11.40
C VAL A 59 3.80 8.37 -10.33
N GLY A 60 4.99 8.92 -10.59
CA GLY A 60 5.75 9.78 -9.69
C GLY A 60 6.52 9.03 -8.60
N ARG A 61 6.66 7.70 -8.72
CA ARG A 61 7.46 6.83 -7.85
C ARG A 61 8.14 5.73 -8.65
N PRO A 62 9.30 5.19 -8.23
CA PRO A 62 9.91 4.03 -8.84
C PRO A 62 8.96 2.82 -8.80
N ILE A 63 8.91 2.09 -9.91
CA ILE A 63 8.11 0.86 -10.03
C ILE A 63 9.09 -0.31 -10.08
N LYS A 64 8.97 -1.26 -9.13
CA LYS A 64 9.70 -2.53 -9.15
C LYS A 64 8.71 -3.64 -9.54
N ALA A 65 8.61 -3.92 -10.84
CA ALA A 65 7.67 -4.91 -11.37
C ALA A 65 8.13 -5.44 -12.73
N GLN A 66 7.63 -6.59 -13.14
CA GLN A 66 7.67 -7.05 -14.51
C GLN A 66 6.43 -6.53 -15.24
N ILE A 67 6.62 -5.89 -16.39
CA ILE A 67 5.54 -5.31 -17.18
C ILE A 67 5.46 -6.06 -18.52
N LEU A 68 4.32 -6.66 -18.80
CA LEU A 68 3.98 -7.26 -20.08
C LEU A 68 2.98 -6.35 -20.79
N ALA A 69 3.38 -5.84 -21.96
CA ALA A 69 2.56 -4.92 -22.73
C ALA A 69 2.32 -5.47 -24.14
N ALA A 70 1.06 -5.75 -24.47
CA ALA A 70 0.64 -6.11 -25.81
C ALA A 70 -0.03 -4.90 -26.46
N ARG A 71 0.52 -4.42 -27.59
CA ARG A 71 0.05 -3.25 -28.35
C ARG A 71 -0.11 -1.99 -27.46
N PRO A 72 0.95 -1.57 -26.71
CA PRO A 72 0.84 -0.43 -25.83
C PRO A 72 0.61 0.86 -26.62
N GLY A 73 -0.07 1.81 -25.97
CA GLY A 73 -0.30 3.16 -26.51
C GLY A 73 -0.53 4.14 -25.37
N HIS A 74 -0.30 5.44 -25.61
CA HIS A 74 -0.38 6.50 -24.59
C HIS A 74 -1.67 6.46 -23.76
N ALA A 75 -2.83 6.28 -24.38
CA ALA A 75 -4.10 6.22 -23.68
C ALA A 75 -4.16 5.09 -22.64
N ALA A 76 -3.77 3.88 -23.03
CA ALA A 76 -3.73 2.71 -22.15
C ALA A 76 -2.66 2.83 -21.05
N ASN A 77 -1.46 3.29 -21.42
CA ASN A 77 -0.35 3.48 -20.49
C ASN A 77 -0.70 4.52 -19.42
N VAL A 78 -1.24 5.68 -19.82
CA VAL A 78 -1.68 6.75 -18.91
C VAL A 78 -2.84 6.29 -18.03
N ALA A 79 -3.79 5.51 -18.57
CA ALA A 79 -4.87 4.94 -17.77
C ALA A 79 -4.34 3.98 -16.69
N LEU A 80 -3.33 3.15 -17.03
CA LEU A 80 -2.64 2.28 -16.07
C LEU A 80 -1.91 3.11 -15.00
N ALA A 81 -1.14 4.13 -15.41
CA ALA A 81 -0.44 5.02 -14.48
C ALA A 81 -1.41 5.71 -13.50
N LYS A 82 -2.58 6.17 -13.98
CA LYS A 82 -3.65 6.73 -13.13
C LYS A 82 -4.19 5.70 -12.13
N LYS A 83 -4.41 4.45 -12.55
CA LYS A 83 -4.85 3.37 -11.65
C LYS A 83 -3.81 3.08 -10.57
N ILE A 84 -2.54 2.93 -10.93
CA ILE A 84 -1.44 2.73 -9.98
C ILE A 84 -1.38 3.90 -8.99
N LYS A 85 -1.42 5.15 -9.48
CA LYS A 85 -1.41 6.34 -8.63
C LYS A 85 -2.60 6.40 -7.68
N LYS A 86 -3.79 5.95 -8.12
CA LYS A 86 -4.97 5.84 -7.25
C LYS A 86 -4.78 4.78 -6.17
N LEU A 87 -4.19 3.62 -6.50
CA LEU A 87 -3.87 2.56 -5.54
C LEU A 87 -2.86 3.06 -4.49
N ILE A 88 -1.79 3.73 -4.91
CA ILE A 88 -0.81 4.32 -4.01
C ILE A 88 -1.47 5.34 -3.07
N LYS A 89 -2.30 6.25 -3.61
CA LYS A 89 -3.02 7.25 -2.79
C LYS A 89 -4.05 6.64 -1.84
N SER A 90 -4.62 5.49 -2.19
CA SER A 90 -5.60 4.80 -1.33
C SER A 90 -4.95 3.99 -0.19
N GLY A 91 -3.62 3.92 -0.15
CA GLY A 91 -2.88 3.11 0.82
C GLY A 91 -3.08 1.59 0.67
N LYS A 92 -3.81 1.15 -0.37
CA LYS A 92 -4.14 -0.28 -0.55
C LYS A 92 -2.94 -1.16 -0.86
N GLY A 93 -1.79 -0.57 -1.24
CA GLY A 93 -0.53 -1.29 -1.43
C GLY A 93 0.20 -1.63 -0.12
N ASP A 94 -0.09 -0.88 0.95
CA ASP A 94 0.54 -1.05 2.27
C ASP A 94 -0.37 -1.76 3.28
N ILE A 95 -1.54 -2.25 2.84
CA ILE A 95 -2.44 -2.99 3.72
C ILE A 95 -1.88 -4.40 3.92
N PRO A 96 -1.57 -4.81 5.15
CA PRO A 96 -1.12 -6.16 5.44
C PRO A 96 -2.17 -7.18 4.98
N GLN A 97 -1.71 -8.22 4.29
CA GLN A 97 -2.59 -9.32 3.93
C GLN A 97 -2.72 -10.28 5.10
N TYR A 98 -3.95 -10.62 5.45
CA TYR A 98 -4.27 -11.57 6.50
C TYR A 98 -4.81 -12.86 5.90
N ASP A 99 -4.10 -13.95 6.15
CA ASP A 99 -4.55 -15.31 5.86
C ASP A 99 -4.84 -16.02 7.19
N PRO A 100 -6.11 -16.35 7.49
CA PRO A 100 -6.49 -17.00 8.75
C PRO A 100 -5.89 -18.41 8.91
N HIS A 101 -5.48 -19.05 7.82
CA HIS A 101 -4.91 -20.41 7.81
C HIS A 101 -3.39 -20.43 8.01
N LYS A 102 -2.74 -19.26 7.87
CA LYS A 102 -1.30 -19.14 8.13
C LYS A 102 -1.03 -19.05 9.63
N ALA A 103 -0.05 -19.81 10.10
CA ALA A 103 0.42 -19.73 11.48
C ALA A 103 0.86 -18.29 11.82
N PRO A 104 0.42 -17.72 12.97
CA PRO A 104 0.87 -16.41 13.42
C PRO A 104 2.34 -16.46 13.90
N ILE A 105 2.97 -15.30 14.00
CA ILE A 105 4.27 -15.13 14.66
C ILE A 105 4.12 -15.33 16.17
N PHE A 106 3.08 -14.69 16.75
CA PHE A 106 2.66 -14.94 18.14
C PHE A 106 1.18 -15.27 18.18
N ASP A 107 0.83 -16.33 18.86
CA ASP A 107 -0.54 -16.70 19.23
C ASP A 107 -1.00 -15.96 20.50
N ILE A 108 -2.25 -16.17 20.91
CA ILE A 108 -2.84 -15.52 22.07
C ILE A 108 -2.10 -15.82 23.39
N ASN A 109 -1.52 -17.02 23.54
CA ASN A 109 -0.79 -17.42 24.75
C ASN A 109 0.57 -16.72 24.80
N GLN A 110 1.29 -16.68 23.66
CA GLN A 110 2.57 -16.00 23.54
C GLN A 110 2.41 -14.47 23.72
N ILE A 111 1.32 -13.88 23.18
CA ILE A 111 0.97 -12.48 23.45
C ILE A 111 0.76 -12.24 24.93
N GLY A 112 0.04 -13.14 25.61
CA GLY A 112 -0.18 -13.06 27.05
C GLY A 112 1.09 -13.24 27.90
N GLN A 113 2.16 -13.81 27.36
CA GLN A 113 3.47 -13.86 28.02
C GLN A 113 4.24 -12.53 27.90
N LEU A 114 4.07 -11.83 26.77
CA LEU A 114 4.73 -10.55 26.53
C LEU A 114 3.98 -9.36 27.16
N LEU A 115 2.65 -9.31 27.02
CA LEU A 115 1.82 -8.22 27.54
C LEU A 115 1.33 -8.53 28.95
N ALA A 116 1.33 -7.51 29.81
CA ALA A 116 0.72 -7.61 31.15
C ALA A 116 -0.81 -7.68 31.14
N HIS A 117 -1.44 -7.29 30.04
CA HIS A 117 -2.90 -7.25 29.89
C HIS A 117 -3.51 -8.66 29.96
N ARG A 118 -4.68 -8.76 30.60
CA ARG A 118 -5.46 -10.01 30.73
C ARG A 118 -6.91 -9.72 30.38
N TYR A 119 -7.69 -10.81 30.20
CA TYR A 119 -9.12 -10.69 30.02
C TYR A 119 -9.76 -9.82 31.12
N PRO A 120 -10.69 -8.92 30.78
CA PRO A 120 -11.25 -8.66 29.45
C PRO A 120 -10.48 -7.60 28.63
N PHE A 121 -9.30 -7.17 29.07
CA PHE A 121 -8.57 -6.03 28.51
C PHE A 121 -7.45 -6.43 27.53
N GLN A 122 -7.24 -7.72 27.30
CA GLN A 122 -6.36 -8.19 26.24
C GLN A 122 -7.09 -8.09 24.89
N MET A 123 -6.65 -7.15 24.04
CA MET A 123 -7.39 -6.75 22.83
C MET A 123 -6.81 -7.34 21.55
N ILE A 124 -5.73 -8.12 21.60
CA ILE A 124 -5.05 -8.67 20.41
C ILE A 124 -5.08 -10.19 20.46
N ASP A 125 -5.46 -10.82 19.35
CA ASP A 125 -5.57 -12.28 19.24
C ASP A 125 -4.35 -12.93 18.60
N LYS A 126 -3.71 -12.23 17.64
CA LYS A 126 -2.55 -12.75 16.87
C LYS A 126 -1.60 -11.62 16.46
N ILE A 127 -0.32 -11.95 16.33
CA ILE A 127 0.67 -11.16 15.59
C ILE A 127 1.01 -11.91 14.31
N ILE A 128 0.83 -11.27 13.16
CA ILE A 128 1.00 -11.89 11.84
C ILE A 128 2.22 -11.39 11.06
N ALA A 129 2.78 -10.25 11.46
CA ALA A 129 4.05 -9.73 10.98
C ALA A 129 4.76 -8.98 12.10
N LEU A 130 6.07 -9.11 12.14
CA LEU A 130 6.96 -8.45 13.10
C LEU A 130 8.34 -8.31 12.47
N ASP A 131 8.87 -7.10 12.43
CA ASP A 131 10.26 -6.80 12.09
C ASP A 131 10.80 -5.72 13.04
N GLU A 132 11.99 -5.18 12.77
CA GLU A 132 12.64 -4.20 13.66
C GLU A 132 11.82 -2.92 13.87
N ASN A 133 11.00 -2.51 12.90
CA ASN A 133 10.30 -1.22 12.89
C ASN A 133 8.79 -1.34 12.73
N MET A 134 8.26 -2.55 12.51
CA MET A 134 6.85 -2.72 12.18
C MET A 134 6.29 -4.00 12.82
N VAL A 135 5.04 -3.91 13.27
CA VAL A 135 4.27 -5.05 13.78
C VAL A 135 2.86 -5.00 13.21
N VAL A 136 2.29 -6.17 12.95
CA VAL A 136 0.89 -6.30 12.51
C VAL A 136 0.15 -7.23 13.45
N GLY A 137 -0.81 -6.66 14.17
CA GLY A 137 -1.73 -7.37 15.06
C GLY A 137 -3.10 -7.60 14.43
N VAL A 138 -3.78 -8.63 14.89
CA VAL A 138 -5.13 -9.00 14.47
C VAL A 138 -6.03 -9.10 15.69
N LYS A 139 -7.22 -8.48 15.59
CA LYS A 139 -8.32 -8.70 16.55
C LYS A 139 -9.56 -9.19 15.82
N ASN A 140 -10.12 -10.28 16.27
CA ASN A 140 -11.44 -10.74 15.87
C ASN A 140 -12.48 -10.16 16.85
N VAL A 141 -13.35 -9.32 16.33
CA VAL A 141 -14.37 -8.65 17.14
C VAL A 141 -15.60 -9.55 17.23
N THR A 142 -15.89 -10.04 18.44
CA THR A 142 -17.06 -10.91 18.65
C THR A 142 -18.13 -10.19 19.47
N ILE A 143 -19.40 -10.63 19.36
CA ILE A 143 -20.51 -10.08 20.17
C ILE A 143 -20.33 -10.36 21.68
N ASN A 144 -19.45 -11.28 22.04
CA ASN A 144 -19.18 -11.64 23.44
C ASN A 144 -18.25 -10.66 24.17
N GLU A 145 -17.78 -9.61 23.49
CA GLU A 145 -16.99 -8.56 24.12
C GLU A 145 -17.84 -7.76 25.11
N GLN A 146 -17.36 -7.57 26.33
CA GLN A 146 -18.12 -6.93 27.42
C GLN A 146 -18.55 -5.49 27.08
N PHE A 147 -17.79 -4.75 26.31
CA PHE A 147 -18.13 -3.38 25.95
C PHE A 147 -19.41 -3.26 25.10
N PHE A 148 -19.84 -4.33 24.40
CA PHE A 148 -21.09 -4.32 23.65
C PHE A 148 -22.34 -4.34 24.52
N LEU A 149 -22.22 -4.67 25.81
CA LEU A 149 -23.35 -4.57 26.75
C LEU A 149 -23.85 -3.12 26.89
N GLY A 150 -22.94 -2.13 26.72
CA GLY A 150 -23.27 -0.72 26.87
C GLY A 150 -23.04 0.12 25.63
N HIS A 151 -22.30 -0.34 24.63
CA HIS A 151 -21.89 0.48 23.48
C HIS A 151 -22.29 -0.13 22.13
N PHE A 152 -23.58 -0.13 21.69
CA PHE A 152 -24.78 0.36 22.36
C PHE A 152 -25.84 -0.75 22.34
N PRO A 153 -26.79 -0.81 23.30
CA PRO A 153 -27.87 -1.77 23.26
C PRO A 153 -28.67 -1.70 21.95
N GLY A 154 -28.79 -2.83 21.23
CA GLY A 154 -29.46 -2.91 19.94
C GLY A 154 -28.65 -2.40 18.73
N ASN A 155 -27.51 -1.74 18.94
CA ASN A 155 -26.61 -1.28 17.88
C ASN A 155 -25.14 -1.40 18.33
N PRO A 156 -24.57 -2.61 18.38
CA PRO A 156 -23.25 -2.85 18.93
C PRO A 156 -22.17 -2.28 17.97
N VAL A 157 -21.35 -1.37 18.50
CA VAL A 157 -20.21 -0.77 17.80
C VAL A 157 -19.00 -0.82 18.73
N MET A 158 -17.86 -1.28 18.25
CA MET A 158 -16.62 -1.27 19.04
C MET A 158 -16.21 0.18 19.34
N PRO A 159 -16.02 0.55 20.61
CA PRO A 159 -15.57 1.90 20.98
C PRO A 159 -14.26 2.25 20.27
N GLY A 160 -14.18 3.46 19.69
CA GLY A 160 -12.95 3.91 19.01
C GLY A 160 -11.74 3.93 19.95
N VAL A 161 -11.94 4.31 21.20
CA VAL A 161 -10.88 4.30 22.22
C VAL A 161 -10.30 2.91 22.49
N LEU A 162 -11.13 1.86 22.39
CA LEU A 162 -10.65 0.47 22.51
C LEU A 162 -9.93 -0.03 21.25
N GLN A 163 -10.23 0.54 20.08
CA GLN A 163 -9.41 0.31 18.88
C GLN A 163 -8.01 0.91 19.06
N LEU A 164 -7.91 2.09 19.69
CA LEU A 164 -6.61 2.69 20.05
C LEU A 164 -5.86 1.85 21.07
N GLU A 165 -6.55 1.33 22.08
CA GLU A 165 -5.95 0.41 23.05
C GLU A 165 -5.40 -0.85 22.38
N ALA A 166 -6.20 -1.49 21.50
CA ALA A 166 -5.72 -2.64 20.71
C ALA A 166 -4.49 -2.32 19.87
N MET A 167 -4.45 -1.12 19.28
CA MET A 167 -3.29 -0.63 18.53
C MET A 167 -2.08 -0.37 19.44
N ALA A 168 -2.29 0.20 20.63
CA ALA A 168 -1.23 0.43 21.60
C ALA A 168 -0.65 -0.90 22.12
N GLN A 169 -1.48 -1.90 22.37
CA GLN A 169 -1.04 -3.26 22.73
C GLN A 169 -0.22 -3.90 21.59
N THR A 170 -0.66 -3.75 20.33
CA THR A 170 0.09 -4.21 19.16
C THR A 170 1.47 -3.55 19.10
N GLY A 171 1.54 -2.21 19.24
CA GLY A 171 2.80 -1.47 19.28
C GLY A 171 3.67 -1.85 20.49
N GLY A 172 3.03 -2.11 21.64
CA GLY A 172 3.71 -2.59 22.85
C GLY A 172 4.46 -3.90 22.64
N ILE A 173 3.89 -4.83 21.85
CA ILE A 173 4.57 -6.08 21.48
C ILE A 173 5.85 -5.79 20.68
N LEU A 174 5.82 -4.85 19.73
CA LEU A 174 7.03 -4.47 18.98
C LEU A 174 8.13 -3.97 19.91
N VAL A 175 7.79 -3.08 20.83
CA VAL A 175 8.74 -2.50 21.80
C VAL A 175 9.28 -3.58 22.74
N LEU A 176 8.41 -4.41 23.31
CA LEU A 176 8.81 -5.49 24.23
C LEU A 176 9.66 -6.57 23.54
N SER A 177 9.41 -6.84 22.25
CA SER A 177 10.22 -7.76 21.45
C SER A 177 11.62 -7.23 21.13
N SER A 178 11.87 -5.92 21.30
CA SER A 178 13.15 -5.27 21.03
C SER A 178 14.07 -5.19 22.24
N VAL A 179 13.57 -5.50 23.43
CA VAL A 179 14.36 -5.47 24.68
C VAL A 179 14.77 -6.87 25.12
N PRO A 180 15.96 -7.03 25.78
CA PRO A 180 16.47 -8.35 26.13
C PRO A 180 15.73 -9.03 27.30
N ASP A 181 15.02 -8.25 28.14
CA ASP A 181 14.35 -8.69 29.36
C ASP A 181 12.93 -8.09 29.46
N PRO A 182 12.00 -8.47 28.57
CA PRO A 182 10.68 -7.83 28.45
C PRO A 182 9.86 -7.86 29.75
N ASP A 183 10.05 -8.84 30.62
CA ASP A 183 9.35 -8.98 31.91
C ASP A 183 9.60 -7.82 32.88
N ASN A 184 10.69 -7.08 32.69
CA ASN A 184 11.06 -5.92 33.52
C ASN A 184 10.52 -4.59 32.97
N TYR A 185 9.75 -4.60 31.87
CA TYR A 185 9.25 -3.38 31.24
C TYR A 185 7.73 -3.39 31.13
N TRP A 186 7.16 -2.21 31.38
CA TRP A 186 5.75 -1.95 31.23
C TRP A 186 5.55 -0.82 30.21
N PRO A 187 4.93 -1.09 29.04
CA PRO A 187 4.65 -0.04 28.08
C PRO A 187 3.44 0.77 28.50
N TYR A 188 3.61 2.09 28.64
CA TYR A 188 2.51 3.02 28.91
C TYR A 188 2.29 3.94 27.73
N LEU A 189 1.02 4.10 27.35
CA LEU A 189 0.60 5.07 26.34
C LEU A 189 0.61 6.47 26.97
N ILE A 190 1.49 7.36 26.51
CA ILE A 190 1.66 8.71 27.06
C ILE A 190 0.94 9.80 26.28
N GLY A 191 0.50 9.52 25.05
CA GLY A 191 -0.19 10.48 24.21
C GLY A 191 -0.68 9.86 22.91
N ILE A 192 -1.64 10.54 22.29
CA ILE A 192 -2.22 10.18 21.01
C ILE A 192 -2.37 11.46 20.20
N ASP A 193 -1.73 11.53 19.03
CA ASP A 193 -1.81 12.66 18.12
C ASP A 193 -2.52 12.27 16.83
N ALA A 194 -3.28 13.22 16.24
CA ALA A 194 -3.90 13.14 14.92
C ALA A 194 -4.77 11.90 14.68
N CYS A 195 -5.46 11.39 15.71
CA CYS A 195 -6.35 10.23 15.59
C CYS A 195 -7.64 10.56 14.81
N ARG A 196 -8.04 9.66 13.90
CA ARG A 196 -9.30 9.77 13.14
C ARG A 196 -9.91 8.39 12.91
N PHE A 197 -11.16 8.22 13.34
CA PHE A 197 -11.97 7.03 13.03
C PHE A 197 -12.79 7.29 11.76
N ARG A 198 -12.56 6.48 10.71
CA ARG A 198 -13.23 6.66 9.40
C ARG A 198 -14.38 5.70 9.18
N ARG A 199 -14.42 4.60 9.92
CA ARG A 199 -15.43 3.55 9.84
C ARG A 199 -15.69 2.99 11.22
N ASN A 200 -16.94 2.60 11.46
CA ASN A 200 -17.29 1.81 12.63
C ASN A 200 -16.78 0.37 12.49
N VAL A 201 -16.52 -0.25 13.61
CA VAL A 201 -16.18 -1.67 13.73
C VAL A 201 -17.31 -2.37 14.45
N PHE A 202 -17.80 -3.46 13.87
CA PHE A 202 -18.97 -4.20 14.35
C PHE A 202 -18.58 -5.62 14.78
N PRO A 203 -19.41 -6.30 15.57
CA PRO A 203 -19.27 -7.73 15.81
C PRO A 203 -19.26 -8.51 14.48
N GLY A 204 -18.30 -9.43 14.34
CA GLY A 204 -18.05 -10.17 13.10
C GLY A 204 -16.91 -9.60 12.25
N ASP A 205 -16.44 -8.37 12.53
CA ASP A 205 -15.30 -7.80 11.85
C ASP A 205 -13.97 -8.40 12.35
N THR A 206 -12.99 -8.50 11.45
CA THR A 206 -11.59 -8.72 11.79
C THR A 206 -10.84 -7.43 11.55
N VAL A 207 -10.23 -6.87 12.60
CA VAL A 207 -9.44 -5.64 12.54
C VAL A 207 -7.96 -5.98 12.49
N ILE A 208 -7.25 -5.36 11.54
CA ILE A 208 -5.81 -5.50 11.38
C ILE A 208 -5.16 -4.19 11.78
N PHE A 209 -4.26 -4.25 12.77
CA PHE A 209 -3.51 -3.10 13.26
C PHE A 209 -2.08 -3.17 12.73
N LYS A 210 -1.70 -2.22 11.88
CA LYS A 210 -0.33 -2.04 11.44
C LYS A 210 0.28 -0.89 12.23
N CYS A 211 1.30 -1.18 13.01
CA CYS A 211 2.03 -0.20 13.78
C CYS A 211 3.46 -0.10 13.27
N GLU A 212 3.93 1.13 13.04
CA GLU A 212 5.30 1.42 12.59
C GLU A 212 5.96 2.40 13.55
N ILE A 213 7.25 2.18 13.86
CA ILE A 213 8.03 3.09 14.67
C ILE A 213 8.69 4.13 13.75
N ASN A 214 8.25 5.37 13.84
CA ASN A 214 8.85 6.46 13.06
C ASN A 214 10.04 7.12 13.78
N HIS A 215 10.00 7.21 15.12
CA HIS A 215 11.08 7.76 15.95
C HIS A 215 11.09 7.12 17.34
N TYR A 216 12.25 6.65 17.76
CA TYR A 216 12.49 6.27 19.16
C TYR A 216 12.72 7.55 19.98
N ARG A 217 11.78 7.93 20.82
CA ARG A 217 12.02 8.85 21.93
C ARG A 217 11.98 8.06 23.23
N PHE A 218 13.14 7.68 23.72
CA PHE A 218 13.25 7.07 25.05
C PHE A 218 13.20 8.14 26.11
N ALA A 219 12.12 8.19 26.87
CA ALA A 219 12.15 8.78 28.20
C ALA A 219 12.48 7.64 29.17
N VAL A 220 13.73 7.54 29.58
CA VAL A 220 14.17 6.54 30.57
C VAL A 220 13.76 7.04 31.94
N THR A 221 12.55 6.69 32.38
CA THR A 221 12.30 6.45 33.78
C THR A 221 12.44 4.95 33.99
N LYS A 222 13.17 4.51 35.00
CA LYS A 222 13.29 3.08 35.33
C LYS A 222 11.91 2.45 35.26
N ASN A 223 11.76 1.42 34.40
CA ASN A 223 10.55 0.62 34.19
C ASN A 223 9.41 1.22 33.33
N VAL A 224 9.62 2.30 32.58
CA VAL A 224 8.60 2.85 31.67
C VAL A 224 9.17 3.04 30.28
N LEU A 225 8.62 2.36 29.30
CA LEU A 225 8.89 2.57 27.87
C LEU A 225 7.75 3.39 27.26
N PRO A 226 8.00 4.62 26.79
CA PRO A 226 6.96 5.37 26.09
C PRO A 226 6.72 4.76 24.71
N VAL A 227 5.53 4.25 24.48
CA VAL A 227 5.03 3.89 23.16
C VAL A 227 4.30 5.10 22.60
N ASN A 228 4.86 5.75 21.60
CA ASN A 228 4.16 6.78 20.84
C ASN A 228 3.85 6.22 19.45
N PRO A 229 2.74 5.52 19.26
CA PRO A 229 2.34 5.03 17.94
C PRO A 229 1.89 6.22 17.10
N SER A 230 2.65 6.55 16.06
CA SER A 230 2.11 7.37 14.97
C SER A 230 1.06 6.53 14.26
N ILE A 231 -0.20 6.86 14.47
CA ILE A 231 -1.31 6.20 13.81
C ILE A 231 -1.40 6.76 12.39
N VAL A 232 -1.08 5.96 11.41
CA VAL A 232 -1.27 6.27 9.99
C VAL A 232 -2.61 5.71 9.49
#